data_97a47b63d06c8827f316c2801f513d25
#
_entry.id   97a47b63d06c8827f316c2801f513d25
#
_cell.length_a   1.000
_cell.length_b   1.000
_cell.length_c   1.000
_cell.angle_alpha   90.00
_cell.angle_beta   90.00
_cell.angle_gamma   90.00
#
_symmetry.space_group_name_H-M   'P 1'
#
loop_
_entity.id
_entity.type
_entity.pdbx_description
1 polymer ?
#
loop_
_entity_poly.entity_id
_entity_poly.type
_entity_poly.pdbx_seq_one_letter_code
_entity_poly.pdbx_strand_id
1 'polypeptide(L)'
;MSNAPTPIQPPAAGHTAHRFFVMQELLGTPDLARFYTDLLINSPTTIIAARERQGFSKSTAYKYANTLAELGIAAELDEYEHGSSLWQADPVSGEWIDETTIELGPTIIAVYGATSVDDDLELFVDRHGKAALAPAVMATLTFLQGETTRRGVADELGVPAVEAIAVTQAIERIIAVVKAHDSTLSEITFDVDVHDRAIKQGPYQRADA
;
A
#
# COMPACT_ATOMS: atom_id res chain seq x y z
N MET A 1 -34.54 2.93 -8.70
CA MET A 1 -34.04 1.61 -8.30
C MET A 1 -32.87 1.28 -9.21
N SER A 2 -31.65 1.59 -8.74
CA SER A 2 -30.42 1.32 -9.49
C SER A 2 -30.04 -0.12 -9.24
N ASN A 3 -30.07 -0.94 -10.28
CA ASN A 3 -29.68 -2.34 -10.21
C ASN A 3 -28.16 -2.38 -10.36
N ALA A 4 -27.43 -2.28 -9.24
CA ALA A 4 -25.99 -2.52 -9.26
C ALA A 4 -25.75 -3.97 -9.69
N PRO A 5 -24.85 -4.24 -10.64
CA PRO A 5 -24.54 -5.60 -11.04
C PRO A 5 -23.97 -6.37 -9.84
N THR A 6 -24.57 -7.53 -9.55
CA THR A 6 -24.04 -8.44 -8.54
C THR A 6 -22.63 -8.86 -8.95
N PRO A 7 -21.61 -8.74 -8.08
CA PRO A 7 -20.27 -9.17 -8.42
C PRO A 7 -20.27 -10.66 -8.80
N ILE A 8 -19.69 -10.96 -9.95
CA ILE A 8 -19.50 -12.36 -10.37
C ILE A 8 -18.46 -12.95 -9.44
N GLN A 9 -18.87 -13.93 -8.63
CA GLN A 9 -17.95 -14.67 -7.76
C GLN A 9 -17.22 -15.71 -8.63
N PRO A 10 -15.94 -15.52 -8.95
CA PRO A 10 -15.21 -16.45 -9.82
C PRO A 10 -14.98 -17.78 -9.10
N PRO A 11 -14.91 -18.93 -9.80
CA PRO A 11 -14.48 -20.21 -9.22
C PRO A 11 -13.04 -20.11 -8.69
N ALA A 12 -12.64 -20.99 -7.76
CA ALA A 12 -11.37 -20.91 -7.02
C ALA A 12 -10.10 -20.65 -7.89
N ALA A 13 -10.04 -21.25 -9.08
CA ALA A 13 -8.97 -20.95 -10.07
C ALA A 13 -9.05 -19.54 -10.65
N GLY A 14 -10.22 -18.92 -10.68
CA GLY A 14 -10.43 -17.54 -11.10
C GLY A 14 -9.97 -16.51 -10.06
N HIS A 15 -9.93 -16.87 -8.78
CA HIS A 15 -9.47 -15.95 -7.72
C HIS A 15 -8.00 -15.57 -7.87
N THR A 16 -7.12 -16.52 -8.23
CA THR A 16 -5.70 -16.24 -8.43
C THR A 16 -5.48 -15.30 -9.62
N ALA A 17 -6.16 -15.57 -10.75
CA ALA A 17 -6.08 -14.71 -11.92
C ALA A 17 -6.67 -13.31 -11.63
N HIS A 18 -7.77 -13.23 -10.91
CA HIS A 18 -8.38 -11.97 -10.51
C HIS A 18 -7.42 -11.15 -9.64
N ARG A 19 -6.83 -11.75 -8.61
CA ARG A 19 -5.83 -11.09 -7.75
C ARG A 19 -4.62 -10.59 -8.54
N PHE A 20 -4.16 -11.35 -9.52
CA PHE A 20 -3.08 -10.93 -10.41
C PHE A 20 -3.44 -9.64 -11.18
N PHE A 21 -4.64 -9.58 -11.77
CA PHE A 21 -5.10 -8.38 -12.48
C PHE A 21 -5.30 -7.19 -11.54
N VAL A 22 -5.84 -7.41 -10.35
CA VAL A 22 -5.96 -6.37 -9.31
C VAL A 22 -4.59 -5.80 -8.94
N MET A 23 -3.62 -6.68 -8.67
CA MET A 23 -2.24 -6.27 -8.37
C MET A 23 -1.61 -5.50 -9.53
N GLN A 24 -1.80 -5.96 -10.77
CA GLN A 24 -1.27 -5.29 -11.95
C GLN A 24 -1.85 -3.89 -12.09
N GLU A 25 -3.15 -3.71 -11.85
CA GLU A 25 -3.81 -2.40 -11.93
C GLU A 25 -3.29 -1.46 -10.83
N LEU A 26 -3.24 -1.93 -9.58
CA LEU A 26 -2.71 -1.15 -8.45
C LEU A 26 -1.24 -0.76 -8.65
N LEU A 27 -0.40 -1.70 -9.11
CA LEU A 27 1.02 -1.45 -9.39
C LEU A 27 1.26 -0.80 -10.77
N GLY A 28 0.21 -0.45 -11.49
CA GLY A 28 0.23 0.32 -12.74
C GLY A 28 0.13 1.83 -12.54
N THR A 29 -0.52 2.28 -11.46
CA THR A 29 -0.83 3.69 -11.22
C THR A 29 -0.56 4.06 -9.77
N PRO A 30 0.55 4.79 -9.45
CA PRO A 30 0.92 5.15 -8.07
C PRO A 30 -0.21 5.85 -7.32
N ASP A 31 -0.90 6.80 -7.93
CA ASP A 31 -1.99 7.53 -7.31
C ASP A 31 -3.20 6.64 -6.98
N LEU A 32 -3.50 5.62 -7.79
CA LEU A 32 -4.54 4.64 -7.48
C LEU A 32 -4.14 3.77 -6.29
N ALA A 33 -2.89 3.30 -6.27
CA ALA A 33 -2.32 2.54 -5.15
C ALA A 33 -2.34 3.36 -3.86
N ARG A 34 -2.01 4.65 -3.93
CA ARG A 34 -2.04 5.58 -2.80
C ARG A 34 -3.47 5.79 -2.28
N PHE A 35 -4.43 5.98 -3.17
CA PHE A 35 -5.83 6.13 -2.81
C PHE A 35 -6.41 4.86 -2.19
N TYR A 36 -6.10 3.68 -2.77
CA TYR A 36 -6.45 2.38 -2.20
C TYR A 36 -5.89 2.22 -0.78
N THR A 37 -4.61 2.53 -0.59
CA THR A 37 -3.95 2.42 0.72
C THR A 37 -4.62 3.33 1.75
N ASP A 38 -4.97 4.56 1.39
CA ASP A 38 -5.68 5.47 2.30
C ASP A 38 -7.05 4.92 2.70
N LEU A 39 -7.81 4.38 1.74
CA LEU A 39 -9.09 3.72 2.06
C LEU A 39 -8.88 2.53 2.97
N LEU A 40 -7.87 1.68 2.71
CA LEU A 40 -7.60 0.47 3.49
C LEU A 40 -7.31 0.80 4.95
N ILE A 41 -6.40 1.73 5.22
CA ILE A 41 -5.94 2.05 6.59
C ILE A 41 -6.96 2.85 7.40
N ASN A 42 -7.91 3.53 6.72
CA ASN A 42 -8.92 4.36 7.36
C ASN A 42 -10.35 3.80 7.20
N SER A 43 -10.49 2.53 6.79
CA SER A 43 -11.81 1.87 6.65
C SER A 43 -12.52 1.71 8.01
N PRO A 44 -13.83 2.00 8.08
CA PRO A 44 -14.64 2.64 7.07
C PRO A 44 -14.43 4.17 7.03
N THR A 45 -14.44 4.76 5.83
CA THR A 45 -14.23 6.21 5.64
C THR A 45 -15.00 6.74 4.43
N THR A 46 -15.21 8.05 4.35
CA THR A 46 -15.85 8.66 3.17
C THR A 46 -14.84 8.98 2.08
N ILE A 47 -15.29 8.97 0.80
CA ILE A 47 -14.44 9.40 -0.32
C ILE A 47 -14.03 10.88 -0.17
N ILE A 48 -14.84 11.69 0.49
CA ILE A 48 -14.52 13.09 0.76
C ILE A 48 -13.33 13.18 1.71
N ALA A 49 -13.35 12.45 2.82
CA ALA A 49 -12.25 12.43 3.78
C ALA A 49 -10.95 11.86 3.15
N ALA A 50 -11.04 10.76 2.41
CA ALA A 50 -9.91 10.14 1.72
C ALA A 50 -9.25 11.12 0.72
N ARG A 51 -10.06 11.82 -0.11
CA ARG A 51 -9.53 12.80 -1.06
C ARG A 51 -8.84 14.00 -0.37
N GLU A 52 -9.36 14.43 0.78
CA GLU A 52 -8.80 15.56 1.54
C GLU A 52 -7.45 15.19 2.17
N ARG A 53 -7.35 14.01 2.77
CA ARG A 53 -6.07 13.48 3.29
C ARG A 53 -5.02 13.35 2.21
N GLN A 54 -5.43 12.93 0.99
CA GLN A 54 -4.51 12.63 -0.11
C GLN A 54 -4.35 13.77 -1.13
N GLY A 55 -5.09 14.87 -0.99
CA GLY A 55 -4.99 16.02 -1.88
C GLY A 55 -5.56 15.79 -3.29
N PHE A 56 -6.45 14.81 -3.49
CA PHE A 56 -7.03 14.55 -4.80
C PHE A 56 -8.18 15.49 -5.15
N SER A 57 -8.40 15.73 -6.45
CA SER A 57 -9.61 16.37 -6.94
C SER A 57 -10.83 15.47 -6.68
N LYS A 58 -12.03 16.07 -6.56
CA LYS A 58 -13.27 15.31 -6.39
C LYS A 58 -13.46 14.27 -7.51
N SER A 59 -13.26 14.65 -8.76
CA SER A 59 -13.42 13.76 -9.91
C SER A 59 -12.44 12.61 -9.89
N THR A 60 -11.18 12.86 -9.52
CA THR A 60 -10.14 11.82 -9.42
C THR A 60 -10.46 10.82 -8.32
N ALA A 61 -10.83 11.29 -7.12
CA ALA A 61 -11.15 10.41 -6.00
C ALA A 61 -12.33 9.48 -6.30
N TYR A 62 -13.42 10.03 -6.87
CA TYR A 62 -14.57 9.19 -7.26
C TYR A 62 -14.25 8.25 -8.42
N LYS A 63 -13.41 8.64 -9.38
CA LYS A 63 -12.91 7.74 -10.42
C LYS A 63 -12.16 6.57 -9.79
N TYR A 64 -11.24 6.83 -8.87
CA TYR A 64 -10.47 5.77 -8.20
C TYR A 64 -11.36 4.87 -7.34
N ALA A 65 -12.30 5.44 -6.57
CA ALA A 65 -13.26 4.64 -5.80
C ALA A 65 -14.06 3.69 -6.70
N ASN A 66 -14.57 4.17 -7.84
CA ASN A 66 -15.29 3.33 -8.79
C ASN A 66 -14.38 2.24 -9.39
N THR A 67 -13.14 2.57 -9.75
CA THR A 67 -12.16 1.57 -10.23
C THR A 67 -11.92 0.50 -9.18
N LEU A 68 -11.74 0.86 -7.90
CA LEU A 68 -11.53 -0.12 -6.82
C LEU A 68 -12.78 -0.98 -6.58
N ALA A 69 -13.98 -0.41 -6.74
CA ALA A 69 -15.23 -1.17 -6.66
C ALA A 69 -15.40 -2.14 -7.85
N GLU A 70 -15.07 -1.72 -9.07
CA GLU A 70 -15.05 -2.59 -10.26
C GLU A 70 -14.04 -3.74 -10.11
N LEU A 71 -12.91 -3.49 -9.47
CA LEU A 71 -11.92 -4.50 -9.10
C LEU A 71 -12.38 -5.39 -7.93
N GLY A 72 -13.48 -5.06 -7.26
CA GLY A 72 -14.02 -5.84 -6.14
C GLY A 72 -13.18 -5.80 -4.87
N ILE A 73 -12.36 -4.76 -4.68
CA ILE A 73 -11.47 -4.58 -3.53
C ILE A 73 -11.85 -3.39 -2.65
N ALA A 74 -12.88 -2.65 -3.04
CA ALA A 74 -13.53 -1.66 -2.19
C ALA A 74 -15.04 -1.68 -2.44
N ALA A 75 -15.82 -1.34 -1.43
CA ALA A 75 -17.27 -1.28 -1.51
C ALA A 75 -17.84 -0.07 -0.77
N GLU A 76 -18.90 0.49 -1.33
CA GLU A 76 -19.76 1.45 -0.64
C GLU A 76 -20.65 0.71 0.36
N LEU A 77 -20.72 1.21 1.59
CA LEU A 77 -21.54 0.66 2.65
C LEU A 77 -22.90 1.37 2.71
N ASP A 78 -23.91 0.69 3.24
CA ASP A 78 -25.24 1.28 3.53
C ASP A 78 -25.21 2.17 4.81
N GLU A 79 -24.05 2.72 5.15
CA GLU A 79 -23.80 3.57 6.30
C GLU A 79 -23.35 4.96 5.81
N TYR A 80 -23.70 5.99 6.59
CA TYR A 80 -23.46 7.37 6.18
C TYR A 80 -22.80 8.16 7.32
N GLU A 81 -21.82 8.97 6.94
CA GLU A 81 -21.20 9.96 7.80
C GLU A 81 -21.33 11.34 7.16
N HIS A 82 -21.90 12.32 7.91
CA HIS A 82 -22.13 13.70 7.42
C HIS A 82 -22.83 13.78 6.04
N GLY A 83 -23.73 12.82 5.76
CA GLY A 83 -24.49 12.77 4.49
C GLY A 83 -23.71 12.16 3.32
N SER A 84 -22.56 11.57 3.56
CA SER A 84 -21.75 10.85 2.57
C SER A 84 -21.66 9.38 2.94
N SER A 85 -21.78 8.50 1.95
CA SER A 85 -21.65 7.05 2.16
C SER A 85 -20.25 6.70 2.64
N LEU A 86 -20.18 5.76 3.58
CA LEU A 86 -18.92 5.14 4.00
C LEU A 86 -18.46 4.11 2.97
N TRP A 87 -17.16 3.97 2.87
CA TRP A 87 -16.49 3.01 2.00
C TRP A 87 -15.53 2.16 2.82
N GLN A 88 -15.44 0.89 2.44
CA GLN A 88 -14.48 -0.06 3.00
C GLN A 88 -13.61 -0.61 1.88
N ALA A 89 -12.32 -0.80 2.16
CA ALA A 89 -11.41 -1.51 1.27
C ALA A 89 -10.91 -2.78 1.96
N ASP A 90 -10.77 -3.84 1.18
CA ASP A 90 -10.23 -5.12 1.61
C ASP A 90 -8.74 -5.23 1.31
N PRO A 91 -7.93 -5.86 2.19
CA PRO A 91 -6.52 -6.08 1.93
C PRO A 91 -6.32 -7.03 0.73
N VAL A 92 -5.46 -6.62 -0.19
CA VAL A 92 -5.09 -7.41 -1.36
C VAL A 92 -3.71 -7.99 -1.16
N SER A 93 -3.59 -9.31 -1.27
CA SER A 93 -2.32 -10.01 -1.28
C SER A 93 -2.27 -11.01 -2.44
N GLY A 94 -1.08 -11.25 -2.95
CA GLY A 94 -0.81 -12.23 -3.98
C GLY A 94 0.50 -12.96 -3.68
N GLU A 95 0.50 -14.25 -3.92
CA GLU A 95 1.68 -15.09 -3.77
C GLU A 95 2.27 -15.35 -5.15
N TRP A 96 3.56 -15.09 -5.30
CA TRP A 96 4.32 -15.38 -6.49
C TRP A 96 5.30 -16.51 -6.19
N ILE A 97 5.14 -17.63 -6.86
CA ILE A 97 5.97 -18.84 -6.64
C ILE A 97 6.89 -19.00 -7.85
N ASP A 98 8.19 -18.84 -7.60
CA ASP A 98 9.25 -19.17 -8.52
C ASP A 98 10.32 -19.99 -7.74
N GLU A 99 11.60 -19.75 -7.89
CA GLU A 99 12.65 -20.37 -7.07
C GLU A 99 12.52 -20.01 -5.57
N THR A 100 11.94 -18.83 -5.29
CA THR A 100 11.53 -18.38 -3.94
C THR A 100 10.08 -17.90 -3.99
N THR A 101 9.32 -18.17 -2.92
CA THR A 101 7.98 -17.63 -2.77
C THR A 101 8.07 -16.17 -2.32
N ILE A 102 7.54 -15.25 -3.13
CA ILE A 102 7.39 -13.85 -2.78
C ILE A 102 5.92 -13.57 -2.54
N GLU A 103 5.58 -13.13 -1.35
CA GLU A 103 4.24 -12.66 -1.02
C GLU A 103 4.18 -11.14 -1.17
N LEU A 104 3.31 -10.67 -2.06
CA LEU A 104 3.05 -9.25 -2.28
C LEU A 104 1.76 -8.88 -1.56
N GLY A 105 1.87 -8.03 -0.56
CA GLY A 105 0.75 -7.59 0.25
C GLY A 105 0.48 -6.08 0.16
N PRO A 106 -0.37 -5.56 1.03
CA PRO A 106 -0.69 -4.14 1.12
C PRO A 106 0.54 -3.24 1.26
N THR A 107 1.59 -3.72 1.91
CA THR A 107 2.83 -2.95 2.12
C THR A 107 3.50 -2.55 0.81
N ILE A 108 3.67 -3.48 -0.14
CA ILE A 108 4.31 -3.14 -1.42
C ILE A 108 3.44 -2.19 -2.25
N ILE A 109 2.11 -2.35 -2.18
CA ILE A 109 1.16 -1.44 -2.84
C ILE A 109 1.29 -0.03 -2.27
N ALA A 110 1.37 0.08 -0.94
CA ALA A 110 1.52 1.35 -0.25
C ALA A 110 2.85 2.03 -0.57
N VAL A 111 3.96 1.29 -0.58
CA VAL A 111 5.28 1.81 -0.95
C VAL A 111 5.28 2.31 -2.40
N TYR A 112 4.68 1.56 -3.32
CA TYR A 112 4.53 2.02 -4.70
C TYR A 112 3.63 3.25 -4.81
N GLY A 113 2.50 3.29 -4.09
CA GLY A 113 1.62 4.46 -4.05
C GLY A 113 2.32 5.72 -3.54
N ALA A 114 3.19 5.57 -2.56
CA ALA A 114 3.95 6.66 -1.97
C ALA A 114 4.96 7.30 -2.93
N THR A 115 5.39 6.62 -4.00
CA THR A 115 6.30 7.19 -5.01
C THR A 115 5.75 8.43 -5.69
N SER A 116 4.43 8.67 -5.64
CA SER A 116 3.82 9.88 -6.21
C SER A 116 3.91 11.13 -5.31
N VAL A 117 4.42 10.99 -4.07
CA VAL A 117 4.46 12.08 -3.07
C VAL A 117 5.69 12.05 -2.15
N ASP A 118 6.55 11.06 -2.27
CA ASP A 118 7.78 10.92 -1.50
C ASP A 118 8.97 10.96 -2.48
N ASP A 119 9.75 12.04 -2.42
CA ASP A 119 10.84 12.33 -3.36
C ASP A 119 11.96 11.26 -3.32
N ASP A 120 12.20 10.65 -2.14
CA ASP A 120 13.23 9.61 -2.01
C ASP A 120 12.81 8.32 -2.72
N LEU A 121 11.53 7.94 -2.61
CA LEU A 121 10.98 6.78 -3.31
C LEU A 121 10.82 7.04 -4.82
N GLU A 122 10.39 8.24 -5.21
CA GLU A 122 10.33 8.64 -6.63
C GLU A 122 11.71 8.52 -7.28
N LEU A 123 12.73 9.14 -6.67
CA LEU A 123 14.10 9.13 -7.16
C LEU A 123 14.68 7.71 -7.25
N PHE A 124 14.37 6.85 -6.26
CA PHE A 124 14.80 5.46 -6.25
C PHE A 124 14.18 4.68 -7.43
N VAL A 125 12.88 4.86 -7.67
CA VAL A 125 12.18 4.21 -8.80
C VAL A 125 12.69 4.72 -10.13
N ASP A 126 12.98 6.01 -10.26
CA ASP A 126 13.53 6.60 -11.49
C ASP A 126 14.90 6.01 -11.85
N ARG A 127 15.72 5.69 -10.85
CA ARG A 127 17.07 5.13 -11.06
C ARG A 127 17.07 3.63 -11.27
N HIS A 128 16.26 2.90 -10.52
CA HIS A 128 16.34 1.43 -10.41
C HIS A 128 15.12 0.71 -10.98
N GLY A 129 14.07 1.46 -11.36
CA GLY A 129 12.80 0.92 -11.81
C GLY A 129 11.90 0.46 -10.65
N LYS A 130 10.59 0.39 -10.89
CA LYS A 130 9.60 0.02 -9.87
C LYS A 130 9.81 -1.37 -9.27
N ALA A 131 10.38 -2.30 -10.02
CA ALA A 131 10.65 -3.65 -9.54
C ALA A 131 11.66 -3.68 -8.38
N ALA A 132 12.54 -2.67 -8.28
CA ALA A 132 13.50 -2.54 -7.18
C ALA A 132 12.84 -2.23 -5.82
N LEU A 133 11.57 -1.81 -5.80
CA LEU A 133 10.83 -1.60 -4.55
C LEU A 133 10.63 -2.90 -3.77
N ALA A 134 10.44 -4.04 -4.44
CA ALA A 134 10.23 -5.31 -3.75
C ALA A 134 11.47 -5.72 -2.92
N PRO A 135 12.69 -5.82 -3.48
CA PRO A 135 13.88 -6.06 -2.67
C PRO A 135 14.14 -4.95 -1.64
N ALA A 136 13.80 -3.69 -1.91
CA ALA A 136 13.96 -2.61 -0.93
C ALA A 136 13.03 -2.78 0.28
N VAL A 137 11.79 -3.21 0.07
CA VAL A 137 10.86 -3.56 1.16
C VAL A 137 11.39 -4.74 1.96
N MET A 138 11.84 -5.81 1.31
CA MET A 138 12.37 -7.00 1.98
C MET A 138 13.61 -6.67 2.81
N ALA A 139 14.58 -5.96 2.26
CA ALA A 139 15.79 -5.53 2.99
C ALA A 139 15.44 -4.61 4.18
N THR A 140 14.41 -3.76 4.03
CA THR A 140 13.90 -2.93 5.14
C THR A 140 13.28 -3.79 6.24
N LEU A 141 12.50 -4.82 5.89
CA LEU A 141 11.92 -5.75 6.86
C LEU A 141 13.01 -6.50 7.63
N THR A 142 14.03 -7.04 6.94
CA THR A 142 15.19 -7.68 7.55
C THR A 142 15.95 -6.73 8.50
N PHE A 143 16.04 -5.45 8.12
CA PHE A 143 16.63 -4.42 9.00
C PHE A 143 15.75 -4.18 10.25
N LEU A 144 14.43 -4.08 10.10
CA LEU A 144 13.51 -3.86 11.22
C LEU A 144 13.44 -5.04 12.18
N GLN A 145 13.75 -6.25 11.72
CA GLN A 145 13.90 -7.46 12.55
C GLN A 145 15.24 -7.51 13.28
N GLY A 146 16.15 -6.58 13.01
CA GLY A 146 17.47 -6.52 13.62
C GLY A 146 18.49 -7.53 13.02
N GLU A 147 18.15 -8.16 11.90
CA GLU A 147 18.97 -9.19 11.25
C GLU A 147 20.08 -8.58 10.37
N THR A 148 19.93 -7.32 9.98
CA THR A 148 20.92 -6.57 9.20
C THR A 148 21.08 -5.14 9.68
N THR A 149 22.06 -4.43 9.14
CA THR A 149 22.29 -2.99 9.39
C THR A 149 21.93 -2.17 8.16
N ARG A 150 21.76 -0.84 8.32
CA ARG A 150 21.54 0.06 7.17
C ARG A 150 22.66 -0.03 6.12
N ARG A 151 23.88 -0.35 6.53
CA ARG A 151 24.98 -0.61 5.60
C ARG A 151 24.80 -1.96 4.89
N GLY A 152 24.33 -2.99 5.59
CA GLY A 152 23.99 -4.27 4.99
C GLY A 152 22.87 -4.13 3.96
N VAL A 153 21.85 -3.30 4.24
CA VAL A 153 20.82 -2.97 3.24
C VAL A 153 21.41 -2.33 1.98
N ALA A 154 22.36 -1.38 2.14
CA ALA A 154 23.02 -0.76 1.00
C ALA A 154 23.81 -1.76 0.15
N ASP A 155 24.54 -2.66 0.81
CA ASP A 155 25.33 -3.71 0.15
C ASP A 155 24.40 -4.71 -0.57
N GLU A 156 23.26 -5.10 0.05
CA GLU A 156 22.28 -6.03 -0.53
C GLU A 156 21.58 -5.44 -1.75
N LEU A 157 21.19 -4.16 -1.67
CA LEU A 157 20.54 -3.45 -2.79
C LEU A 157 21.52 -2.99 -3.87
N GLY A 158 22.81 -3.00 -3.60
CA GLY A 158 23.84 -2.52 -4.52
C GLY A 158 23.75 -1.00 -4.76
N VAL A 159 23.29 -0.22 -3.78
CA VAL A 159 23.11 1.25 -3.90
C VAL A 159 23.99 2.00 -2.91
N PRO A 160 24.25 3.31 -3.13
CA PRO A 160 24.99 4.13 -2.16
C PRO A 160 24.32 4.13 -0.78
N ALA A 161 25.10 4.13 0.29
CA ALA A 161 24.58 4.09 1.67
C ALA A 161 23.59 5.22 1.99
N VAL A 162 23.80 6.42 1.43
CA VAL A 162 22.86 7.56 1.62
C VAL A 162 21.51 7.26 1.01
N GLU A 163 21.48 6.67 -0.18
CA GLU A 163 20.27 6.30 -0.88
C GLU A 163 19.53 5.16 -0.12
N ALA A 164 20.27 4.13 0.29
CA ALA A 164 19.70 3.05 1.13
C ALA A 164 19.07 3.59 2.42
N ILE A 165 19.72 4.55 3.10
CA ILE A 165 19.18 5.17 4.31
C ILE A 165 17.87 5.92 4.00
N ALA A 166 17.82 6.72 2.96
CA ALA A 166 16.65 7.52 2.58
C ALA A 166 15.47 6.61 2.25
N VAL A 167 15.66 5.63 1.37
CA VAL A 167 14.63 4.66 0.97
C VAL A 167 14.16 3.82 2.15
N THR A 168 15.08 3.29 2.98
CA THR A 168 14.72 2.51 4.17
C THR A 168 13.85 3.35 5.11
N GLN A 169 14.21 4.60 5.38
CA GLN A 169 13.43 5.49 6.25
C GLN A 169 12.04 5.80 5.69
N ALA A 170 11.91 5.97 4.38
CA ALA A 170 10.62 6.17 3.73
C ALA A 170 9.74 4.92 3.87
N ILE A 171 10.29 3.73 3.61
CA ILE A 171 9.59 2.45 3.72
C ILE A 171 9.21 2.16 5.19
N GLU A 172 10.10 2.41 6.17
CA GLU A 172 9.81 2.25 7.60
C GLU A 172 8.53 3.02 8.01
N ARG A 173 8.40 4.29 7.58
CA ARG A 173 7.22 5.12 7.87
C ARG A 173 5.93 4.51 7.30
N ILE A 174 6.00 3.90 6.13
CA ILE A 174 4.86 3.27 5.46
C ILE A 174 4.48 1.97 6.17
N ILE A 175 5.46 1.10 6.45
CA ILE A 175 5.24 -0.15 7.20
C ILE A 175 4.56 0.13 8.54
N ALA A 176 4.98 1.17 9.26
CA ALA A 176 4.42 1.53 10.55
C ALA A 176 2.90 1.74 10.51
N VAL A 177 2.38 2.26 9.40
CA VAL A 177 0.95 2.55 9.23
C VAL A 177 0.17 1.36 8.65
N VAL A 178 0.76 0.65 7.68
CA VAL A 178 0.07 -0.37 6.88
C VAL A 178 0.11 -1.76 7.53
N LYS A 179 1.10 -2.06 8.38
CA LYS A 179 1.32 -3.41 8.94
C LYS A 179 0.09 -4.04 9.60
N ALA A 180 -0.79 -3.25 10.19
CA ALA A 180 -2.01 -3.76 10.82
C ALA A 180 -3.02 -4.34 9.81
N HIS A 181 -2.86 -4.01 8.53
CA HIS A 181 -3.71 -4.41 7.42
C HIS A 181 -3.00 -5.39 6.47
N ASP A 182 -1.77 -5.79 6.80
CA ASP A 182 -0.95 -6.69 5.99
C ASP A 182 -0.68 -8.00 6.74
N SER A 183 -1.40 -9.05 6.37
CA SER A 183 -1.25 -10.37 6.99
C SER A 183 0.13 -10.98 6.76
N THR A 184 0.83 -10.58 5.70
CA THR A 184 2.19 -11.07 5.39
C THR A 184 3.20 -10.62 6.44
N LEU A 185 2.89 -9.54 7.18
CA LEU A 185 3.73 -8.99 8.24
C LEU A 185 3.32 -9.42 9.65
N SER A 186 2.30 -10.27 9.79
CA SER A 186 1.71 -10.63 11.10
C SER A 186 2.69 -11.31 12.06
N GLU A 187 3.65 -12.06 11.53
CA GLU A 187 4.67 -12.77 12.32
C GLU A 187 5.93 -11.94 12.57
N ILE A 188 6.04 -10.75 11.96
CA ILE A 188 7.21 -9.91 12.07
C ILE A 188 7.13 -9.05 13.33
N THR A 189 8.06 -9.25 14.25
CA THR A 189 8.24 -8.42 15.45
C THR A 189 9.15 -7.24 15.10
N PHE A 190 8.63 -6.03 15.24
CA PHE A 190 9.39 -4.80 15.02
C PHE A 190 9.85 -4.21 16.35
N ASP A 191 11.04 -3.61 16.39
CA ASP A 191 11.50 -2.85 17.54
C ASP A 191 10.67 -1.58 17.71
N VAL A 192 10.04 -1.42 18.87
CA VAL A 192 8.93 -0.49 19.13
C VAL A 192 9.32 0.98 19.05
N ASP A 193 10.60 1.32 19.26
CA ASP A 193 11.07 2.72 19.33
C ASP A 193 11.04 3.48 17.99
N VAL A 194 10.93 2.77 16.86
CA VAL A 194 10.86 3.36 15.52
C VAL A 194 9.46 3.89 15.20
N HIS A 195 8.45 3.37 15.89
CA HIS A 195 7.02 3.54 15.54
C HIS A 195 6.44 4.93 15.80
N ASP A 196 6.70 5.50 16.98
CA ASP A 196 6.06 6.76 17.40
C ASP A 196 6.53 7.99 16.63
N ARG A 197 7.73 7.95 16.05
CA ARG A 197 8.27 9.05 15.23
C ARG A 197 7.87 8.98 13.75
N ALA A 198 7.58 7.78 13.26
CA ALA A 198 7.29 7.54 11.85
C ALA A 198 5.84 7.93 11.47
N ILE A 199 4.88 7.73 12.36
CA ILE A 199 3.44 7.92 12.09
C ILE A 199 3.08 9.38 11.75
N LYS A 200 3.82 10.37 12.28
CA LYS A 200 3.49 11.80 12.11
C LYS A 200 4.01 12.47 10.82
N GLN A 201 4.85 11.80 10.02
CA GLN A 201 5.53 12.41 8.86
C GLN A 201 5.48 11.57 7.59
N GLY A 202 4.68 10.53 7.53
CA GLY A 202 4.57 9.65 6.35
C GLY A 202 3.51 10.13 5.34
N PRO A 203 3.50 9.53 4.12
CA PRO A 203 2.54 9.84 3.07
C PRO A 203 1.10 9.41 3.40
N TYR A 204 0.94 8.60 4.45
CA TYR A 204 -0.35 8.12 4.91
C TYR A 204 -0.61 8.56 6.35
N GLN A 205 -1.82 9.05 6.61
CA GLN A 205 -2.26 9.48 7.93
C GLN A 205 -3.46 8.64 8.36
N ARG A 206 -3.48 8.24 9.64
CA ARG A 206 -4.67 7.66 10.24
C ARG A 206 -5.65 8.75 10.64
N ALA A 207 -6.96 8.47 10.48
CA ALA A 207 -8.02 9.40 10.85
C ALA A 207 -8.07 9.71 12.36
N ASP A 208 -7.52 8.79 13.18
CA ASP A 208 -7.57 8.87 14.66
C ASP A 208 -6.29 9.48 15.28
N ALA A 209 -5.38 10.02 14.48
CA ALA A 209 -4.09 10.52 14.96
C ALA A 209 -4.08 12.02 15.24
#